data_08ca4038b66fb694187f298fd4867d72
#
_entry.id   08ca4038b66fb694187f298fd4867d72
#
_cell.length_a   1.000
_cell.length_b   1.000
_cell.length_c   1.000
_cell.angle_alpha   90.00
_cell.angle_beta   90.00
_cell.angle_gamma   90.00
#
_symmetry.space_group_name_H-M   'P 1'
#
loop_
_entity.id
_entity.type
_entity.pdbx_description
1 polymer ?
#
loop_
_entity_poly.entity_id
_entity_poly.type
_entity_poly.pdbx_seq_one_letter_code
_entity_poly.pdbx_strand_id
1 'polypeptide(L)'
;MTHRNAARPLALLALSLVLGACSAGAAPRTEPAPVAEPPVSYDRPPVRKDLKYVVVDVDANELRFMDGDRVLWRAPVGTGTGFRLSTPGKAWEFTTPSGTRYVQFKQVNPPWFRPDWWYHENKLPVPARDAPARRQEGGLGAAAVFLGDEIAIHGTDKPELLGRRVSHGCIRLSNANALRLFHNVQVGTPVMIVGEARVLGEQPDSVAAFTRATPRRNARTTLFANPRDRLATSALLTRLDRDLANMADDSAWTLSASALLERGLKEDAPALRGLLSRAGTLENPERRAEYATFVADAFARGALRTTVSLNRITPEARERAVRDIVNATMSLYHGPLDAPLAPWPTRRVPRERLGPEGQAGWAALQAAEAEFRERWAPARARRTAVRG
;
A
#
# COMPACT_ATOMS: atom_id res chain seq x y z
N MET A 1 63.14 -64.39 -7.42
CA MET A 1 62.73 -65.46 -8.29
C MET A 1 61.73 -64.85 -9.25
N THR A 2 62.18 -64.34 -10.47
CA THR A 2 62.21 -64.97 -11.77
C THR A 2 60.80 -65.37 -12.22
N HIS A 3 60.24 -64.92 -13.32
CA HIS A 3 60.59 -64.76 -14.74
C HIS A 3 59.53 -63.86 -15.41
N ARG A 4 59.83 -62.86 -16.14
CA ARG A 4 60.07 -62.74 -17.57
C ARG A 4 59.27 -63.72 -18.41
N ASN A 5 58.33 -63.21 -19.26
CA ASN A 5 58.49 -63.38 -20.68
C ASN A 5 57.61 -62.51 -21.55
N ALA A 6 58.23 -62.03 -22.56
CA ALA A 6 57.67 -61.14 -23.62
C ALA A 6 57.14 -62.03 -24.79
N ALA A 7 56.21 -61.58 -25.54
CA ALA A 7 56.05 -61.82 -26.96
C ALA A 7 55.19 -60.74 -27.66
N ARG A 8 55.76 -60.14 -28.66
CA ARG A 8 55.21 -59.35 -29.78
C ARG A 8 54.85 -60.32 -30.93
N PRO A 9 54.35 -59.81 -32.09
CA PRO A 9 53.17 -58.99 -32.44
C PRO A 9 52.33 -59.69 -33.55
N LEU A 10 51.16 -59.12 -33.87
CA LEU A 10 50.56 -59.35 -35.19
C LEU A 10 49.77 -58.12 -35.63
N ALA A 11 50.19 -57.55 -36.72
CA ALA A 11 49.57 -56.47 -37.43
C ALA A 11 48.32 -56.96 -38.17
N LEU A 12 47.23 -56.26 -38.06
CA LEU A 12 46.09 -56.37 -38.97
C LEU A 12 45.71 -54.99 -39.44
N LEU A 13 45.90 -54.74 -40.72
CA LEU A 13 45.34 -53.57 -41.42
C LEU A 13 43.85 -53.61 -41.33
N ALA A 14 43.26 -52.52 -40.88
CA ALA A 14 41.86 -52.23 -41.04
C ALA A 14 41.68 -50.87 -41.72
N LEU A 15 40.99 -50.96 -42.80
CA LEU A 15 40.61 -50.01 -43.80
C LEU A 15 39.85 -48.80 -43.15
N SER A 16 40.41 -47.60 -43.24
CA SER A 16 39.79 -46.39 -42.76
C SER A 16 38.73 -45.86 -43.74
N LEU A 17 37.46 -46.06 -43.43
CA LEU A 17 36.39 -45.39 -44.12
C LEU A 17 36.27 -43.93 -43.47
N VAL A 18 36.67 -42.93 -44.22
CA VAL A 18 36.48 -41.57 -43.89
C VAL A 18 35.01 -41.17 -44.18
N LEU A 19 34.16 -41.22 -43.17
CA LEU A 19 32.86 -40.55 -43.20
C LEU A 19 33.06 -39.08 -42.75
N GLY A 20 33.11 -38.20 -43.71
CA GLY A 20 33.08 -36.74 -43.47
C GLY A 20 31.76 -36.36 -42.86
N ALA A 21 31.73 -36.19 -41.53
CA ALA A 21 30.66 -35.50 -40.86
C ALA A 21 30.87 -33.98 -41.01
N CYS A 22 30.09 -33.34 -41.88
CA CYS A 22 29.94 -31.90 -41.88
C CYS A 22 29.32 -31.50 -40.52
N SER A 23 30.16 -31.15 -39.57
CA SER A 23 29.70 -30.37 -38.40
C SER A 23 29.40 -28.95 -38.87
N ALA A 24 28.13 -28.68 -39.17
CA ALA A 24 27.66 -27.31 -39.27
C ALA A 24 27.87 -26.66 -37.88
N GLY A 25 28.91 -25.83 -37.80
CA GLY A 25 29.19 -25.03 -36.64
C GLY A 25 27.96 -24.12 -36.40
N ALA A 26 27.25 -24.40 -35.33
CA ALA A 26 26.24 -23.46 -34.85
C ALA A 26 26.94 -22.13 -34.56
N ALA A 27 26.63 -21.10 -35.32
CA ALA A 27 27.08 -19.74 -35.02
C ALA A 27 26.68 -19.42 -33.60
N PRO A 28 27.55 -18.77 -32.81
CA PRO A 28 27.19 -18.31 -31.47
C PRO A 28 25.95 -17.44 -31.62
N ARG A 29 24.87 -17.82 -30.92
CA ARG A 29 23.70 -16.92 -30.74
C ARG A 29 24.21 -15.71 -29.98
N THR A 30 24.45 -14.62 -30.69
CA THR A 30 24.57 -13.32 -30.08
C THR A 30 23.22 -13.05 -29.44
N GLU A 31 23.16 -13.08 -28.10
CA GLU A 31 22.04 -12.48 -27.38
C GLU A 31 21.85 -11.05 -27.92
N PRO A 32 20.63 -10.67 -28.30
CA PRO A 32 20.39 -9.29 -28.67
C PRO A 32 20.85 -8.42 -27.51
N ALA A 33 21.72 -7.46 -27.80
CA ALA A 33 22.12 -6.46 -26.82
C ALA A 33 20.86 -5.91 -26.17
N PRO A 34 20.85 -5.69 -24.83
CA PRO A 34 19.70 -5.09 -24.17
C PRO A 34 19.38 -3.80 -24.93
N VAL A 35 18.15 -3.74 -25.49
CA VAL A 35 17.65 -2.54 -26.13
C VAL A 35 17.66 -1.49 -25.02
N ALA A 36 18.56 -0.51 -25.15
CA ALA A 36 18.57 0.63 -24.23
C ALA A 36 17.18 1.25 -24.29
N GLU A 37 16.45 1.18 -23.18
CA GLU A 37 15.17 1.90 -23.09
C GLU A 37 15.46 3.37 -23.44
N PRO A 38 14.65 3.99 -24.30
CA PRO A 38 14.85 5.38 -24.63
C PRO A 38 14.84 6.17 -23.32
N PRO A 39 15.76 7.14 -23.16
CA PRO A 39 15.81 7.96 -21.96
C PRO A 39 14.42 8.53 -21.72
N VAL A 40 13.82 8.22 -20.55
CA VAL A 40 12.53 8.76 -20.17
C VAL A 40 12.67 10.27 -20.18
N SER A 41 12.07 10.93 -21.14
CA SER A 41 12.08 12.38 -21.22
C SER A 41 11.31 12.91 -20.02
N TYR A 42 12.00 13.54 -19.11
CA TYR A 42 11.43 14.21 -17.94
C TYR A 42 10.88 15.60 -18.29
N ASP A 43 10.83 15.93 -19.57
CA ASP A 43 10.20 17.15 -20.04
C ASP A 43 8.73 17.16 -19.63
N ARG A 44 8.33 18.22 -18.94
CA ARG A 44 6.94 18.45 -18.52
C ARG A 44 6.02 18.27 -19.73
N PRO A 45 5.22 17.20 -19.79
CA PRO A 45 4.29 17.09 -20.89
C PRO A 45 3.38 18.33 -20.87
N PRO A 46 2.99 18.86 -22.03
CA PRO A 46 2.10 20.00 -22.08
C PRO A 46 0.83 19.66 -21.30
N VAL A 47 0.53 20.45 -20.27
CA VAL A 47 -0.66 20.27 -19.43
C VAL A 47 -1.87 20.48 -20.31
N ARG A 48 -2.50 19.38 -20.73
CA ARG A 48 -3.80 19.46 -21.41
C ARG A 48 -4.81 19.95 -20.39
N LYS A 49 -5.47 21.07 -20.66
CA LYS A 49 -6.43 21.71 -19.75
C LYS A 49 -7.63 20.82 -19.37
N ASP A 50 -7.84 19.74 -20.13
CA ASP A 50 -8.93 18.77 -20.02
C ASP A 50 -8.45 17.41 -19.44
N LEU A 51 -7.20 17.30 -19.02
CA LEU A 51 -6.62 16.05 -18.57
C LEU A 51 -6.52 16.00 -17.03
N LYS A 52 -7.13 14.98 -16.44
CA LYS A 52 -6.91 14.66 -15.04
C LYS A 52 -5.56 13.96 -14.88
N TYR A 53 -4.80 14.37 -13.87
CA TYR A 53 -3.48 13.81 -13.57
C TYR A 53 -3.16 13.89 -12.08
N VAL A 54 -2.10 13.21 -11.68
CA VAL A 54 -1.62 13.17 -10.29
C VAL A 54 -0.29 13.91 -10.20
N VAL A 55 -0.11 14.72 -9.16
CA VAL A 55 1.18 15.28 -8.77
C VAL A 55 1.56 14.73 -7.42
N VAL A 56 2.73 14.14 -7.30
CA VAL A 56 3.34 13.73 -6.02
C VAL A 56 4.53 14.62 -5.76
N ASP A 57 4.43 15.44 -4.72
CA ASP A 57 5.51 16.31 -4.26
C ASP A 57 6.27 15.59 -3.14
N VAL A 58 7.47 15.07 -3.46
CA VAL A 58 8.27 14.30 -2.50
C VAL A 58 8.90 15.18 -1.43
N ASP A 59 9.05 16.47 -1.68
CA ASP A 59 9.59 17.41 -0.70
C ASP A 59 8.52 17.83 0.31
N ALA A 60 7.29 18.01 -0.15
CA ALA A 60 6.14 18.30 0.72
C ALA A 60 5.53 17.02 1.33
N ASN A 61 5.84 15.83 0.80
CA ASN A 61 5.14 14.58 1.10
C ASN A 61 3.63 14.71 0.91
N GLU A 62 3.22 15.25 -0.23
CA GLU A 62 1.84 15.53 -0.59
C GLU A 62 1.52 14.99 -1.98
N LEU A 63 0.35 14.38 -2.13
CA LEU A 63 -0.25 14.04 -3.41
C LEU A 63 -1.37 15.03 -3.71
N ARG A 64 -1.45 15.49 -4.97
CA ARG A 64 -2.53 16.31 -5.54
C ARG A 64 -3.15 15.58 -6.72
N PHE A 65 -4.45 15.48 -6.74
CA PHE A 65 -5.19 15.05 -7.92
C PHE A 65 -5.72 16.29 -8.63
N MET A 66 -5.38 16.41 -9.90
CA MET A 66 -5.54 17.63 -10.68
C MET A 66 -6.57 17.44 -11.81
N ASP A 67 -7.20 18.55 -12.19
CA ASP A 67 -8.01 18.69 -13.39
C ASP A 67 -7.57 19.99 -14.07
N GLY A 68 -6.72 19.89 -15.07
CA GLY A 68 -5.98 21.05 -15.59
C GLY A 68 -5.20 21.74 -14.46
N ASP A 69 -5.44 23.02 -14.25
CA ASP A 69 -4.78 23.82 -13.20
C ASP A 69 -5.48 23.71 -11.84
N ARG A 70 -6.62 23.04 -11.77
CA ARG A 70 -7.42 22.94 -10.54
C ARG A 70 -7.05 21.72 -9.73
N VAL A 71 -6.73 21.92 -8.46
CA VAL A 71 -6.56 20.83 -7.49
C VAL A 71 -7.95 20.33 -7.09
N LEU A 72 -8.26 19.08 -7.45
CA LEU A 72 -9.50 18.43 -7.05
C LEU A 72 -9.45 17.96 -5.61
N TRP A 73 -8.32 17.40 -5.19
CA TRP A 73 -8.06 17.05 -3.80
C TRP A 73 -6.55 16.86 -3.53
N ARG A 74 -6.19 16.84 -2.26
CA ARG A 74 -4.83 16.61 -1.77
C ARG A 74 -4.85 15.56 -0.67
N ALA A 75 -3.71 14.90 -0.47
CA ALA A 75 -3.52 13.99 0.65
C ALA A 75 -2.06 13.96 1.09
N PRO A 76 -1.77 13.80 2.38
CA PRO A 76 -0.42 13.50 2.84
C PRO A 76 -0.01 12.12 2.34
N VAL A 77 1.24 11.99 1.92
CA VAL A 77 1.83 10.71 1.47
C VAL A 77 3.05 10.35 2.27
N GLY A 78 3.38 9.05 2.28
CA GLY A 78 4.69 8.57 2.68
C GLY A 78 5.52 8.31 1.43
N THR A 79 6.72 8.90 1.32
CA THR A 79 7.62 8.73 0.19
C THR A 79 8.91 8.02 0.61
N GLY A 80 9.79 7.72 -0.34
CA GLY A 80 11.08 7.07 -0.09
C GLY A 80 11.91 7.79 0.95
N THR A 81 12.53 7.02 1.86
CA THR A 81 13.35 7.57 2.96
C THR A 81 14.58 8.32 2.48
N GLY A 82 15.12 7.93 1.33
CA GLY A 82 16.42 8.39 0.85
C GLY A 82 17.59 7.64 1.47
N PHE A 83 17.36 6.65 2.33
CA PHE A 83 18.45 5.85 2.88
C PHE A 83 18.95 4.81 1.88
N ARG A 84 20.15 4.32 2.14
CA ARG A 84 20.77 3.22 1.39
C ARG A 84 20.83 1.98 2.31
N LEU A 85 20.57 0.83 1.74
CA LEU A 85 20.87 -0.46 2.35
C LEU A 85 21.96 -1.12 1.51
N SER A 86 23.14 -1.31 2.10
CA SER A 86 24.29 -1.92 1.44
C SER A 86 24.51 -3.34 1.93
N THR A 87 24.79 -4.25 1.00
CA THR A 87 25.23 -5.62 1.25
C THR A 87 26.43 -5.95 0.37
N PRO A 88 27.20 -7.00 0.63
CA PRO A 88 28.26 -7.40 -0.29
C PRO A 88 27.71 -7.64 -1.71
N GLY A 89 28.19 -6.82 -2.66
CA GLY A 89 27.84 -6.92 -4.08
C GLY A 89 26.53 -6.27 -4.51
N LYS A 90 25.71 -5.71 -3.57
CA LYS A 90 24.45 -5.04 -3.93
C LYS A 90 24.09 -3.91 -2.95
N ALA A 91 23.56 -2.83 -3.49
CA ALA A 91 23.00 -1.73 -2.70
C ALA A 91 21.63 -1.32 -3.25
N TRP A 92 20.75 -0.86 -2.37
CA TRP A 92 19.45 -0.30 -2.71
C TRP A 92 19.35 1.11 -2.17
N GLU A 93 18.85 2.02 -2.98
CA GLU A 93 18.55 3.39 -2.58
C GLU A 93 17.04 3.57 -2.48
N PHE A 94 16.57 3.87 -1.31
CA PHE A 94 15.13 3.96 -1.02
C PHE A 94 14.58 5.35 -1.31
N THR A 95 14.75 5.81 -2.55
CA THR A 95 14.21 7.07 -3.02
C THR A 95 12.92 6.87 -3.80
N THR A 96 12.02 7.84 -3.77
CA THR A 96 10.93 7.95 -4.74
C THR A 96 11.45 8.77 -5.92
N PRO A 97 11.69 8.15 -7.08
CA PRO A 97 12.34 8.85 -8.20
C PRO A 97 11.40 9.87 -8.83
N SER A 98 11.91 11.08 -9.05
CA SER A 98 11.21 12.16 -9.74
C SER A 98 11.04 11.85 -11.23
N GLY A 99 10.03 12.46 -11.84
CA GLY A 99 9.75 12.32 -13.26
C GLY A 99 8.26 12.07 -13.55
N THR A 100 7.91 11.95 -14.83
CA THR A 100 6.56 11.62 -15.25
C THR A 100 6.43 10.13 -15.47
N ARG A 101 5.43 9.53 -14.83
CA ARG A 101 5.03 8.15 -14.98
C ARG A 101 3.58 8.07 -15.43
N TYR A 102 3.13 6.87 -15.77
CA TYR A 102 1.75 6.64 -16.16
C TYR A 102 1.20 5.46 -15.36
N VAL A 103 -0.09 5.52 -15.04
CA VAL A 103 -0.78 4.37 -14.43
C VAL A 103 -0.76 3.21 -15.42
N GLN A 104 -0.09 2.12 -15.05
CA GLN A 104 0.01 0.90 -15.86
C GLN A 104 -1.13 -0.07 -15.56
N PHE A 105 -1.41 -0.29 -14.30
CA PHE A 105 -2.58 -1.05 -13.84
C PHE A 105 -2.93 -0.64 -12.41
N LYS A 106 -4.08 -1.09 -11.94
CA LYS A 106 -4.56 -0.81 -10.59
C LYS A 106 -5.29 -2.02 -10.02
N GLN A 107 -5.22 -2.21 -8.71
CA GLN A 107 -5.79 -3.37 -8.05
C GLN A 107 -6.31 -3.03 -6.65
N VAL A 108 -7.48 -3.57 -6.30
CA VAL A 108 -8.02 -3.57 -4.92
C VAL A 108 -7.45 -4.75 -4.16
N ASN A 109 -7.10 -4.54 -2.89
CA ASN A 109 -6.50 -5.55 -2.01
C ASN A 109 -5.32 -6.30 -2.64
N PRO A 110 -4.33 -5.61 -3.22
CA PRO A 110 -3.22 -6.25 -3.90
C PRO A 110 -2.32 -7.00 -2.91
N PRO A 111 -1.82 -8.19 -3.27
CA PRO A 111 -0.74 -8.80 -2.51
C PRO A 111 0.56 -8.03 -2.71
N TRP A 112 1.39 -8.01 -1.70
CA TRP A 112 2.76 -7.53 -1.81
C TRP A 112 3.73 -8.70 -1.97
N PHE A 113 4.61 -8.60 -2.95
CA PHE A 113 5.71 -9.56 -3.13
C PHE A 113 6.97 -8.94 -2.55
N ARG A 114 7.46 -9.49 -1.42
CA ARG A 114 8.63 -8.99 -0.72
C ARG A 114 9.85 -9.05 -1.61
N PRO A 115 10.51 -7.92 -1.91
CA PRO A 115 11.75 -7.88 -2.68
C PRO A 115 12.95 -8.33 -1.82
N ASP A 116 14.10 -8.57 -2.46
CA ASP A 116 15.31 -9.05 -1.78
C ASP A 116 15.74 -8.16 -0.63
N TRP A 117 15.67 -6.83 -0.82
CA TRP A 117 16.06 -5.88 0.22
C TRP A 117 15.29 -6.08 1.54
N TRP A 118 14.03 -6.52 1.48
CA TRP A 118 13.24 -6.77 2.68
C TRP A 118 13.85 -7.90 3.52
N TYR A 119 14.34 -8.96 2.88
CA TYR A 119 15.00 -10.08 3.57
C TYR A 119 16.33 -9.65 4.16
N HIS A 120 17.13 -8.89 3.42
CA HIS A 120 18.41 -8.35 3.93
C HIS A 120 18.20 -7.41 5.13
N GLU A 121 17.24 -6.49 5.04
CA GLU A 121 16.88 -5.57 6.14
C GLU A 121 16.45 -6.34 7.41
N ASN A 122 15.73 -7.43 7.25
CA ASN A 122 15.26 -8.28 8.37
C ASN A 122 16.26 -9.39 8.74
N LYS A 123 17.45 -9.44 8.15
CA LYS A 123 18.49 -10.44 8.39
C LYS A 123 17.99 -11.87 8.16
N LEU A 124 17.17 -12.07 7.15
CA LEU A 124 16.59 -13.36 6.77
C LEU A 124 17.20 -13.86 5.46
N PRO A 125 17.28 -15.20 5.26
CA PRO A 125 17.65 -15.76 3.96
C PRO A 125 16.72 -15.30 2.85
N VAL A 126 17.28 -14.95 1.69
CA VAL A 126 16.51 -14.52 0.51
C VAL A 126 15.97 -15.75 -0.22
N PRO A 127 14.64 -15.97 -0.27
CA PRO A 127 14.05 -17.09 -1.00
C PRO A 127 14.15 -16.89 -2.52
N ALA A 128 13.90 -17.95 -3.30
CA ALA A 128 13.75 -17.84 -4.75
C ALA A 128 12.66 -16.80 -5.11
N ARG A 129 12.78 -16.20 -6.31
CA ARG A 129 11.90 -15.08 -6.71
C ARG A 129 10.42 -15.46 -6.78
N ASP A 130 10.12 -16.71 -7.14
CA ASP A 130 8.78 -17.29 -7.25
C ASP A 130 8.30 -17.97 -5.96
N ALA A 131 9.10 -17.97 -4.90
CA ALA A 131 8.76 -18.64 -3.65
C ALA A 131 7.46 -18.04 -3.03
N PRO A 132 6.48 -18.90 -2.65
CA PRO A 132 5.24 -18.44 -2.01
C PRO A 132 5.46 -17.61 -0.73
N ALA A 133 6.60 -17.83 -0.04
CA ALA A 133 6.99 -17.10 1.15
C ALA A 133 7.19 -15.59 0.90
N ARG A 134 7.41 -15.18 -0.35
CA ARG A 134 7.52 -13.75 -0.71
C ARG A 134 6.17 -13.04 -0.72
N ARG A 135 5.09 -13.76 -0.94
CA ARG A 135 3.75 -13.19 -1.05
C ARG A 135 3.20 -12.81 0.33
N GLN A 136 2.83 -11.57 0.50
CA GLN A 136 2.17 -11.04 1.69
C GLN A 136 0.85 -10.40 1.29
N GLU A 137 -0.25 -10.92 1.84
CA GLU A 137 -1.57 -10.31 1.70
C GLU A 137 -1.65 -9.01 2.51
N GLY A 138 -2.37 -8.02 1.99
CA GLY A 138 -2.60 -6.75 2.67
C GLY A 138 -1.39 -5.82 2.81
N GLY A 139 -0.21 -6.21 2.32
CA GLY A 139 1.01 -5.42 2.46
C GLY A 139 0.99 -4.06 1.74
N LEU A 140 0.13 -3.92 0.73
CA LEU A 140 -0.09 -2.68 -0.02
C LEU A 140 -1.43 -1.99 0.32
N GLY A 141 -2.06 -2.38 1.42
CA GLY A 141 -3.32 -1.78 1.88
C GLY A 141 -4.53 -2.11 1.00
N ALA A 142 -5.55 -1.25 1.05
CA ALA A 142 -6.84 -1.50 0.43
C ALA A 142 -6.84 -1.38 -1.10
N ALA A 143 -5.93 -0.59 -1.68
CA ALA A 143 -5.78 -0.46 -3.13
C ALA A 143 -4.36 -0.01 -3.49
N ALA A 144 -3.94 -0.34 -4.71
CA ALA A 144 -2.71 0.17 -5.30
C ALA A 144 -2.91 0.58 -6.77
N VAL A 145 -2.15 1.59 -7.17
CA VAL A 145 -2.00 2.10 -8.52
C VAL A 145 -0.53 1.95 -8.89
N PHE A 146 -0.24 1.09 -9.84
CA PHE A 146 1.12 0.71 -10.24
C PHE A 146 1.62 1.59 -11.38
N LEU A 147 2.86 2.09 -11.26
CA LEU A 147 3.46 3.08 -12.15
C LEU A 147 4.65 2.54 -12.96
N GLY A 148 4.98 1.25 -12.78
CA GLY A 148 6.19 0.65 -13.33
C GLY A 148 7.42 0.80 -12.42
N ASP A 149 8.53 0.16 -12.79
CA ASP A 149 9.81 0.19 -12.08
C ASP A 149 9.67 -0.04 -10.57
N GLU A 150 8.85 -0.99 -10.19
CA GLU A 150 8.56 -1.35 -8.79
C GLU A 150 7.95 -0.19 -7.96
N ILE A 151 7.51 0.90 -8.60
CA ILE A 151 6.85 2.03 -7.95
C ILE A 151 5.34 1.90 -8.03
N ALA A 152 4.70 2.06 -6.89
CA ALA A 152 3.25 2.10 -6.77
C ALA A 152 2.81 3.19 -5.79
N ILE A 153 1.58 3.69 -6.00
CA ILE A 153 0.86 4.50 -5.01
C ILE A 153 -0.15 3.56 -4.35
N HIS A 154 -0.03 3.33 -3.04
CA HIS A 154 -0.80 2.28 -2.36
C HIS A 154 -1.24 2.65 -0.94
N GLY A 155 -2.18 1.90 -0.38
CA GLY A 155 -2.65 2.08 0.98
C GLY A 155 -1.63 1.65 2.03
N THR A 156 -1.82 2.09 3.28
CA THR A 156 -0.98 1.70 4.42
C THR A 156 -1.82 1.39 5.65
N ASP A 157 -1.34 0.48 6.47
CA ASP A 157 -1.83 0.19 7.82
C ASP A 157 -1.27 1.16 8.89
N LYS A 158 -0.32 2.04 8.48
CA LYS A 158 0.34 3.02 9.35
C LYS A 158 0.10 4.46 8.89
N PRO A 159 -1.16 4.92 8.84
CA PRO A 159 -1.50 6.26 8.34
C PRO A 159 -0.94 7.40 9.20
N GLU A 160 -0.55 7.13 10.46
CA GLU A 160 0.12 8.07 11.34
C GLU A 160 1.52 8.47 10.86
N LEU A 161 2.12 7.69 9.98
CA LEU A 161 3.44 7.96 9.39
C LEU A 161 3.37 8.80 8.10
N LEU A 162 2.17 9.10 7.58
CA LEU A 162 2.03 9.92 6.38
C LEU A 162 2.50 11.37 6.61
N GLY A 163 2.92 12.03 5.55
CA GLY A 163 3.58 13.33 5.60
C GLY A 163 5.07 13.24 5.93
N ARG A 164 5.68 12.05 5.79
CA ARG A 164 7.10 11.78 6.06
C ARG A 164 7.72 10.96 4.93
N ARG A 165 9.05 10.92 4.90
CA ARG A 165 9.82 9.96 4.10
C ARG A 165 9.93 8.65 4.89
N VAL A 166 9.15 7.62 4.53
CA VAL A 166 8.98 6.39 5.33
C VAL A 166 8.90 5.11 4.51
N SER A 167 9.05 5.19 3.20
CA SER A 167 8.97 4.03 2.32
C SER A 167 10.32 3.67 1.71
N HIS A 168 10.35 2.56 1.00
CA HIS A 168 11.52 2.10 0.23
C HIS A 168 11.42 2.49 -1.26
N GLY A 169 10.61 3.54 -1.56
CA GLY A 169 10.43 4.08 -2.91
C GLY A 169 8.97 4.27 -3.30
N CYS A 170 8.08 3.35 -2.95
CA CYS A 170 6.64 3.49 -3.19
C CYS A 170 6.03 4.69 -2.45
N ILE A 171 4.90 5.16 -2.97
CA ILE A 171 4.15 6.28 -2.40
C ILE A 171 2.99 5.71 -1.56
N ARG A 172 3.01 5.95 -0.24
CA ARG A 172 1.98 5.45 0.67
C ARG A 172 0.87 6.48 0.86
N LEU A 173 -0.38 6.04 0.79
CA LEU A 173 -1.60 6.79 1.13
C LEU A 173 -2.32 6.13 2.31
N SER A 174 -3.24 6.85 2.96
CA SER A 174 -4.24 6.15 3.78
C SER A 174 -5.11 5.23 2.90
N ASN A 175 -5.68 4.18 3.48
CA ASN A 175 -6.48 3.22 2.71
C ASN A 175 -7.68 3.91 2.02
N ALA A 176 -8.34 4.86 2.69
CA ALA A 176 -9.41 5.65 2.10
C ALA A 176 -8.93 6.47 0.89
N ASN A 177 -7.79 7.14 0.99
CA ASN A 177 -7.24 7.92 -0.12
C ASN A 177 -6.68 7.04 -1.25
N ALA A 178 -6.20 5.84 -0.94
CA ALA A 178 -5.78 4.87 -1.96
C ALA A 178 -6.97 4.37 -2.79
N LEU A 179 -8.09 4.03 -2.15
CA LEU A 179 -9.34 3.71 -2.84
C LEU A 179 -9.87 4.90 -3.64
N ARG A 180 -9.85 6.10 -3.04
CA ARG A 180 -10.24 7.32 -3.74
C ARG A 180 -9.41 7.51 -5.01
N LEU A 181 -8.08 7.34 -4.93
CA LEU A 181 -7.22 7.44 -6.09
C LEU A 181 -7.56 6.36 -7.10
N PHE A 182 -7.72 5.11 -6.67
CA PHE A 182 -8.07 3.97 -7.51
C PHE A 182 -9.32 4.25 -8.37
N HIS A 183 -10.37 4.84 -7.79
CA HIS A 183 -11.61 5.18 -8.50
C HIS A 183 -11.48 6.41 -9.42
N ASN A 184 -10.54 7.31 -9.11
CA ASN A 184 -10.41 8.57 -9.86
C ASN A 184 -9.41 8.54 -11.01
N VAL A 185 -8.53 7.52 -11.08
CA VAL A 185 -7.53 7.38 -12.15
C VAL A 185 -7.88 6.21 -13.09
N GLN A 186 -7.42 6.33 -14.34
CA GLN A 186 -7.52 5.30 -15.37
C GLN A 186 -6.11 4.82 -15.73
N VAL A 187 -5.99 3.66 -16.38
CA VAL A 187 -4.74 3.25 -17.03
C VAL A 187 -4.35 4.33 -18.04
N GLY A 188 -3.09 4.74 -18.04
CA GLY A 188 -2.60 5.85 -18.84
C GLY A 188 -2.72 7.23 -18.18
N THR A 189 -3.36 7.37 -16.99
CA THR A 189 -3.38 8.64 -16.26
C THR A 189 -1.95 9.07 -15.91
N PRO A 190 -1.51 10.30 -16.25
CA PRO A 190 -0.19 10.80 -15.90
C PRO A 190 -0.02 10.98 -14.40
N VAL A 191 1.16 10.63 -13.90
CA VAL A 191 1.61 10.83 -12.51
C VAL A 191 2.94 11.55 -12.55
N MET A 192 2.93 12.82 -12.16
CA MET A 192 4.12 13.66 -12.09
C MET A 192 4.69 13.60 -10.68
N ILE A 193 5.87 13.03 -10.51
CA ILE A 193 6.61 13.01 -9.25
C ILE A 193 7.61 14.15 -9.30
N VAL A 194 7.44 15.15 -8.44
CA VAL A 194 8.24 16.37 -8.41
C VAL A 194 8.99 16.48 -7.07
N GLY A 195 10.05 17.28 -7.04
CA GLY A 195 10.91 17.43 -5.89
C GLY A 195 12.19 16.62 -6.02
N GLU A 196 13.06 16.67 -4.98
CA GLU A 196 14.38 16.06 -5.03
C GLU A 196 14.41 14.69 -4.34
N ALA A 197 14.76 13.65 -5.10
CA ALA A 197 15.05 12.32 -4.60
C ALA A 197 16.46 12.31 -3.95
N ARG A 198 16.54 12.75 -2.68
CA ARG A 198 17.85 12.85 -1.97
C ARG A 198 18.24 11.51 -1.37
N VAL A 199 19.49 11.11 -1.60
CA VAL A 199 20.14 10.04 -0.85
C VAL A 199 20.71 10.61 0.45
N LEU A 200 20.30 10.07 1.60
CA LEU A 200 20.64 10.57 2.93
C LEU A 200 21.79 9.80 3.61
N GLY A 201 22.32 8.76 2.96
CA GLY A 201 23.33 7.85 3.53
C GLY A 201 22.75 6.50 3.95
N GLU A 202 23.50 5.76 4.75
CA GLU A 202 23.10 4.43 5.21
C GLU A 202 21.88 4.48 6.16
N GLN A 203 21.08 3.42 6.11
CA GLN A 203 19.88 3.30 6.94
C GLN A 203 20.23 3.24 8.43
N PRO A 204 19.56 4.03 9.29
CA PRO A 204 19.79 3.99 10.72
C PRO A 204 19.36 2.66 11.36
N ASP A 205 20.17 2.16 12.29
CA ASP A 205 19.93 0.88 13.00
C ASP A 205 18.77 0.90 14.01
N SER A 206 18.24 2.08 14.36
CA SER A 206 17.19 2.20 15.35
C SER A 206 15.98 3.00 14.87
N VAL A 207 14.78 2.58 15.34
CA VAL A 207 13.51 3.29 15.08
C VAL A 207 13.56 4.74 15.53
N ALA A 208 14.24 5.04 16.66
CA ALA A 208 14.38 6.40 17.17
C ALA A 208 15.27 7.27 16.27
N ALA A 209 16.38 6.71 15.76
CA ALA A 209 17.26 7.39 14.81
C ALA A 209 16.55 7.62 13.48
N PHE A 210 15.83 6.61 12.97
CA PHE A 210 14.98 6.70 11.78
C PHE A 210 13.93 7.82 11.92
N THR A 211 13.20 7.87 13.03
CA THR A 211 12.17 8.88 13.28
C THR A 211 12.73 10.30 13.34
N ARG A 212 13.95 10.48 13.87
CA ARG A 212 14.65 11.78 13.86
C ARG A 212 15.08 12.16 12.46
N ALA A 213 15.61 11.22 11.68
CA ALA A 213 16.09 11.46 10.32
C ALA A 213 14.94 11.73 9.33
N THR A 214 13.71 11.28 9.64
CA THR A 214 12.51 11.47 8.83
C THR A 214 11.46 12.31 9.54
N PRO A 215 11.73 13.57 9.90
CA PRO A 215 10.78 14.39 10.63
C PRO A 215 9.52 14.60 9.77
N ARG A 216 8.37 14.65 10.47
CA ARG A 216 7.13 15.05 9.80
C ARG A 216 7.31 16.48 9.30
N ARG A 217 7.34 16.68 8.00
CA ARG A 217 7.24 18.03 7.47
C ARG A 217 5.84 18.53 7.82
N ASN A 218 5.76 19.64 8.50
CA ASN A 218 4.53 20.39 8.62
C ASN A 218 4.17 20.83 7.19
N ALA A 219 3.53 19.95 6.43
CA ALA A 219 2.77 20.39 5.31
C ALA A 219 1.85 21.46 5.91
N ARG A 220 2.12 22.71 5.62
CA ARG A 220 1.12 23.76 5.82
C ARG A 220 -0.11 23.16 5.21
N THR A 221 -1.06 22.81 6.03
CA THR A 221 -2.31 22.20 5.63
C THR A 221 -3.03 23.27 4.85
N THR A 222 -2.58 23.50 3.63
CA THR A 222 -3.31 24.29 2.66
C THR A 222 -4.56 23.45 2.44
N LEU A 223 -5.65 23.96 2.99
CA LEU A 223 -7.00 23.44 2.94
C LEU A 223 -7.20 22.67 1.65
N PHE A 224 -7.52 21.39 1.79
CA PHE A 224 -7.83 20.51 0.69
C PHE A 224 -8.89 21.18 -0.18
N ALA A 225 -8.57 21.49 -1.41
CA ALA A 225 -9.55 22.04 -2.35
C ALA A 225 -10.43 20.90 -2.92
N ASN A 226 -11.03 20.11 -2.02
CA ASN A 226 -12.15 19.27 -2.43
C ASN A 226 -13.31 20.25 -2.74
N PRO A 227 -13.89 20.23 -3.93
CA PRO A 227 -15.01 21.12 -4.27
C PRO A 227 -16.17 20.97 -3.28
N ARG A 228 -16.21 19.88 -2.52
CA ARG A 228 -17.21 19.63 -1.47
C ARG A 228 -16.83 20.17 -0.09
N ASP A 229 -15.59 20.63 0.10
CA ASP A 229 -15.16 21.21 1.39
C ASP A 229 -15.90 22.49 1.77
N ARG A 230 -16.56 23.16 0.83
CA ARG A 230 -17.39 24.34 1.08
C ARG A 230 -18.83 24.02 1.50
N LEU A 231 -19.28 22.77 1.33
CA LEU A 231 -20.64 22.37 1.68
C LEU A 231 -20.78 22.23 3.20
N ALA A 232 -21.93 22.59 3.76
CA ALA A 232 -22.25 22.28 5.14
C ALA A 232 -22.24 20.76 5.38
N THR A 233 -21.94 20.33 6.61
CA THR A 233 -21.86 18.88 6.94
C THR A 233 -23.15 18.15 6.65
N SER A 234 -24.33 18.76 6.93
CA SER A 234 -25.64 18.18 6.57
C SER A 234 -25.79 17.98 5.06
N ALA A 235 -25.39 18.94 4.24
CA ALA A 235 -25.42 18.84 2.80
C ALA A 235 -24.44 17.77 2.26
N LEU A 236 -23.26 17.62 2.89
CA LEU A 236 -22.32 16.56 2.59
C LEU A 236 -22.89 15.17 2.88
N LEU A 237 -23.59 15.01 4.01
CA LEU A 237 -24.22 13.75 4.39
C LEU A 237 -25.33 13.36 3.41
N THR A 238 -26.22 14.32 3.06
CA THR A 238 -27.27 14.10 2.05
C THR A 238 -26.66 13.73 0.70
N ARG A 239 -25.56 14.39 0.34
CA ARG A 239 -24.86 14.08 -0.91
C ARG A 239 -24.19 12.73 -0.90
N LEU A 240 -23.58 12.33 0.23
CA LEU A 240 -23.00 11.01 0.42
C LEU A 240 -24.05 9.93 0.22
N ASP A 241 -25.25 10.07 0.80
CA ASP A 241 -26.33 9.09 0.63
C ASP A 241 -26.73 8.93 -0.83
N ARG A 242 -26.88 10.04 -1.56
CA ARG A 242 -27.20 10.01 -3.00
C ARG A 242 -26.10 9.37 -3.81
N ASP A 243 -24.83 9.73 -3.55
CA ASP A 243 -23.68 9.22 -4.29
C ASP A 243 -23.45 7.73 -4.00
N LEU A 244 -23.71 7.26 -2.78
CA LEU A 244 -23.65 5.84 -2.41
C LEU A 244 -24.73 5.01 -3.12
N ALA A 245 -25.91 5.58 -3.36
CA ALA A 245 -26.98 4.95 -4.10
C ALA A 245 -26.72 4.92 -5.62
N ASN A 246 -25.89 5.80 -6.13
CA ASN A 246 -25.55 5.88 -7.56
C ASN A 246 -24.45 4.89 -7.92
N MET A 247 -24.83 3.74 -8.49
CA MET A 247 -23.88 2.71 -8.91
C MET A 247 -23.14 3.02 -10.22
N ALA A 248 -23.55 4.06 -10.96
CA ALA A 248 -22.91 4.43 -12.23
C ALA A 248 -21.63 5.27 -12.04
N ASP A 249 -21.44 5.90 -10.88
CA ASP A 249 -20.25 6.70 -10.55
C ASP A 249 -19.61 6.24 -9.23
N ASP A 250 -18.63 5.35 -9.35
CA ASP A 250 -17.88 4.81 -8.21
C ASP A 250 -16.96 5.82 -7.53
N SER A 251 -16.71 6.98 -8.15
CA SER A 251 -15.81 7.98 -7.60
C SER A 251 -16.52 9.04 -6.75
N ALA A 252 -17.77 9.33 -7.04
CA ALA A 252 -18.48 10.47 -6.46
C ALA A 252 -18.64 10.37 -4.94
N TRP A 253 -19.01 9.21 -4.41
CA TRP A 253 -19.18 9.02 -2.98
C TRP A 253 -17.88 9.19 -2.19
N THR A 254 -16.73 8.81 -2.79
CA THR A 254 -15.42 8.93 -2.14
C THR A 254 -15.03 10.37 -1.86
N LEU A 255 -15.50 11.32 -2.68
CA LEU A 255 -15.30 12.76 -2.47
C LEU A 255 -16.06 13.24 -1.22
N SER A 256 -17.32 12.82 -1.04
CA SER A 256 -18.12 13.17 0.13
C SER A 256 -17.60 12.49 1.40
N ALA A 257 -17.29 11.20 1.31
CA ALA A 257 -16.74 10.43 2.44
C ALA A 257 -15.40 11.01 2.92
N SER A 258 -14.50 11.38 1.98
CA SER A 258 -13.22 12.01 2.32
C SER A 258 -13.39 13.37 2.99
N ALA A 259 -14.30 14.22 2.50
CA ALA A 259 -14.55 15.52 3.10
C ALA A 259 -15.09 15.37 4.53
N LEU A 260 -16.02 14.44 4.75
CA LEU A 260 -16.56 14.15 6.09
C LEU A 260 -15.49 13.56 7.01
N LEU A 261 -14.64 12.67 6.50
CA LEU A 261 -13.54 12.09 7.25
C LEU A 261 -12.54 13.15 7.72
N GLU A 262 -12.08 14.01 6.82
CA GLU A 262 -11.13 15.09 7.16
C GLU A 262 -11.70 16.08 8.18
N ARG A 263 -12.98 16.44 8.05
CA ARG A 263 -13.66 17.31 9.01
C ARG A 263 -13.81 16.64 10.37
N GLY A 264 -14.27 15.38 10.37
CA GLY A 264 -14.49 14.62 11.58
C GLY A 264 -13.23 14.38 12.38
N LEU A 265 -12.09 14.20 11.69
CA LEU A 265 -10.77 14.06 12.31
C LEU A 265 -10.24 15.39 12.89
N LYS A 266 -10.70 16.54 12.38
CA LYS A 266 -10.35 17.84 12.93
C LYS A 266 -11.22 18.18 14.16
N GLU A 267 -12.45 18.58 13.96
CA GLU A 267 -13.31 18.99 15.08
C GLU A 267 -14.81 18.81 14.82
N ASP A 268 -15.21 18.46 13.59
CA ASP A 268 -16.61 18.28 13.23
C ASP A 268 -17.14 16.90 13.67
N ALA A 269 -17.52 16.81 14.94
CA ALA A 269 -18.06 15.56 15.46
C ALA A 269 -19.35 15.08 14.74
N PRO A 270 -20.28 15.95 14.27
CA PRO A 270 -21.37 15.56 13.39
C PRO A 270 -20.91 14.87 12.10
N ALA A 271 -19.84 15.33 11.45
CA ALA A 271 -19.31 14.70 10.24
C ALA A 271 -18.82 13.28 10.51
N LEU A 272 -18.09 13.08 11.59
CA LEU A 272 -17.59 11.75 11.97
C LEU A 272 -18.73 10.81 12.36
N ARG A 273 -19.69 11.28 13.17
CA ARG A 273 -20.87 10.48 13.52
C ARG A 273 -21.70 10.10 12.31
N GLY A 274 -21.90 11.04 11.39
CA GLY A 274 -22.62 10.78 10.14
C GLY A 274 -21.94 9.74 9.26
N LEU A 275 -20.58 9.78 9.18
CA LEU A 275 -19.81 8.74 8.48
C LEU A 275 -19.97 7.38 9.16
N LEU A 276 -19.80 7.31 10.48
CA LEU A 276 -19.89 6.06 11.24
C LEU A 276 -21.30 5.44 11.21
N SER A 277 -22.35 6.26 11.22
CA SER A 277 -23.74 5.77 11.21
C SER A 277 -24.13 5.05 9.93
N ARG A 278 -23.42 5.25 8.84
CA ARG A 278 -23.64 4.61 7.54
C ARG A 278 -22.85 3.31 7.36
N ALA A 279 -22.02 2.96 8.32
CA ALA A 279 -21.27 1.71 8.31
C ALA A 279 -22.24 0.52 8.23
N GLY A 280 -21.94 -0.45 7.38
CA GLY A 280 -22.71 -1.70 7.24
C GLY A 280 -24.12 -1.55 6.67
N THR A 281 -24.56 -0.35 6.22
CA THR A 281 -25.92 -0.15 5.69
C THR A 281 -26.01 -0.38 4.18
N LEU A 282 -24.91 -0.44 3.46
CA LEU A 282 -24.91 -0.56 2.01
C LEU A 282 -25.26 -1.98 1.57
N GLU A 283 -26.18 -2.10 0.62
CA GLU A 283 -26.63 -3.40 0.07
C GLU A 283 -25.55 -4.06 -0.79
N ASN A 284 -24.87 -3.27 -1.66
CA ASN A 284 -23.79 -3.79 -2.49
C ASN A 284 -22.59 -4.22 -1.64
N PRO A 285 -22.16 -5.50 -1.69
CA PRO A 285 -21.10 -6.03 -0.82
C PRO A 285 -19.73 -5.39 -1.09
N GLU A 286 -19.40 -5.10 -2.36
CA GLU A 286 -18.12 -4.51 -2.73
C GLU A 286 -18.04 -3.08 -2.20
N ARG A 287 -19.06 -2.25 -2.47
CA ARG A 287 -19.14 -0.89 -1.98
C ARG A 287 -19.17 -0.82 -0.45
N ARG A 288 -19.84 -1.79 0.20
CA ARG A 288 -19.81 -1.91 1.66
C ARG A 288 -18.39 -2.16 2.17
N ALA A 289 -17.65 -3.07 1.54
CA ALA A 289 -16.26 -3.36 1.92
C ALA A 289 -15.35 -2.14 1.71
N GLU A 290 -15.51 -1.41 0.61
CA GLU A 290 -14.79 -0.17 0.35
C GLU A 290 -15.14 0.92 1.36
N TYR A 291 -16.43 1.11 1.68
CA TYR A 291 -16.86 2.07 2.68
C TYR A 291 -16.31 1.75 4.08
N ALA A 292 -16.26 0.47 4.45
CA ALA A 292 -15.66 0.01 5.69
C ALA A 292 -14.20 0.45 5.84
N THR A 293 -13.47 0.62 4.72
CA THR A 293 -12.08 1.14 4.77
C THR A 293 -12.03 2.60 5.19
N PHE A 294 -13.02 3.44 4.82
CA PHE A 294 -13.11 4.84 5.29
C PHE A 294 -13.40 4.89 6.79
N VAL A 295 -14.25 4.00 7.28
CA VAL A 295 -14.58 3.88 8.71
C VAL A 295 -13.36 3.42 9.50
N ALA A 296 -12.63 2.43 9.00
CA ALA A 296 -11.39 1.95 9.61
C ALA A 296 -10.26 3.00 9.55
N ASP A 297 -10.17 3.78 8.47
CA ASP A 297 -9.20 4.87 8.34
C ASP A 297 -9.50 6.02 9.33
N ALA A 298 -10.77 6.36 9.53
CA ALA A 298 -11.19 7.30 10.55
C ALA A 298 -10.71 6.86 11.94
N PHE A 299 -10.86 5.57 12.24
CA PHE A 299 -10.39 4.99 13.48
C PHE A 299 -8.85 4.99 13.58
N ALA A 300 -8.16 4.54 12.56
CA ALA A 300 -6.69 4.46 12.54
C ALA A 300 -6.02 5.83 12.73
N ARG A 301 -6.62 6.89 12.19
CA ARG A 301 -6.12 8.28 12.27
C ARG A 301 -6.56 9.04 13.52
N GLY A 302 -7.66 8.63 14.16
CA GLY A 302 -8.22 9.31 15.32
C GLY A 302 -8.95 8.36 16.27
N ALA A 303 -8.27 7.33 16.80
CA ALA A 303 -8.87 6.25 17.57
C ALA A 303 -9.70 6.74 18.76
N LEU A 304 -9.17 7.66 19.57
CA LEU A 304 -9.89 8.21 20.70
C LEU A 304 -11.16 8.95 20.27
N ARG A 305 -11.04 9.85 19.29
CA ARG A 305 -12.17 10.67 18.79
C ARG A 305 -13.25 9.78 18.15
N THR A 306 -12.84 8.78 17.40
CA THR A 306 -13.75 7.82 16.77
C THR A 306 -14.49 7.03 17.84
N THR A 307 -13.79 6.53 18.87
CA THR A 307 -14.38 5.78 19.98
C THR A 307 -15.42 6.62 20.75
N VAL A 308 -15.13 7.89 21.02
CA VAL A 308 -16.09 8.82 21.63
C VAL A 308 -17.29 9.07 20.70
N SER A 309 -17.05 9.18 19.39
CA SER A 309 -18.13 9.38 18.41
C SER A 309 -19.04 8.17 18.27
N LEU A 310 -18.50 6.96 18.42
CA LEU A 310 -19.29 5.72 18.47
C LEU A 310 -20.27 5.68 19.62
N ASN A 311 -19.97 6.32 20.75
CA ASN A 311 -20.88 6.41 21.89
C ASN A 311 -22.13 7.26 21.60
N ARG A 312 -22.07 8.16 20.62
CA ARG A 312 -23.10 9.13 20.28
C ARG A 312 -23.91 8.82 19.03
N ILE A 313 -23.84 7.59 18.55
CA ILE A 313 -24.70 7.03 17.50
C ILE A 313 -25.56 5.92 18.11
N THR A 314 -26.57 5.45 17.36
CA THR A 314 -27.46 4.38 17.87
C THR A 314 -26.69 3.10 18.15
N PRO A 315 -27.16 2.22 19.07
CA PRO A 315 -26.50 0.96 19.37
C PRO A 315 -26.26 0.12 18.12
N GLU A 316 -27.26 0.00 17.23
CA GLU A 316 -27.18 -0.80 16.00
C GLU A 316 -26.15 -0.23 15.01
N ALA A 317 -26.10 1.11 14.87
CA ALA A 317 -25.09 1.77 14.04
C ALA A 317 -23.67 1.58 14.61
N ARG A 318 -23.56 1.63 15.95
CA ARG A 318 -22.31 1.39 16.67
C ARG A 318 -21.78 -0.01 16.41
N GLU A 319 -22.62 -1.04 16.57
CA GLU A 319 -22.24 -2.43 16.31
C GLU A 319 -21.75 -2.63 14.87
N ARG A 320 -22.48 -2.08 13.88
CA ARG A 320 -22.05 -2.14 12.48
C ARG A 320 -20.70 -1.45 12.26
N ALA A 321 -20.53 -0.23 12.79
CA ALA A 321 -19.32 0.54 12.62
C ALA A 321 -18.09 -0.14 13.26
N VAL A 322 -18.21 -0.68 14.48
CA VAL A 322 -17.08 -1.38 15.12
C VAL A 322 -16.75 -2.69 14.41
N ARG A 323 -17.76 -3.39 13.88
CA ARG A 323 -17.56 -4.59 13.06
C ARG A 323 -16.79 -4.26 11.78
N ASP A 324 -17.14 -3.17 11.11
CA ASP A 324 -16.42 -2.67 9.92
C ASP A 324 -14.97 -2.27 10.26
N ILE A 325 -14.76 -1.56 11.38
CA ILE A 325 -13.41 -1.19 11.87
C ILE A 325 -12.56 -2.44 12.09
N VAL A 326 -13.07 -3.42 12.82
CA VAL A 326 -12.34 -4.65 13.14
C VAL A 326 -12.08 -5.46 11.88
N ASN A 327 -13.11 -5.71 11.06
CA ASN A 327 -12.97 -6.51 9.85
C ASN A 327 -12.01 -5.86 8.85
N ALA A 328 -12.13 -4.57 8.55
CA ALA A 328 -11.25 -3.88 7.62
C ALA A 328 -9.80 -3.81 8.13
N THR A 329 -9.60 -3.59 9.43
CA THR A 329 -8.26 -3.58 10.04
C THR A 329 -7.63 -4.98 10.00
N MET A 330 -8.38 -6.00 10.39
CA MET A 330 -7.85 -7.35 10.54
C MET A 330 -7.82 -8.15 9.24
N SER A 331 -8.57 -7.75 8.19
CA SER A 331 -8.47 -8.34 6.85
C SER A 331 -7.10 -8.15 6.22
N LEU A 332 -6.41 -7.05 6.55
CA LEU A 332 -5.06 -6.74 6.09
C LEU A 332 -3.97 -7.42 6.93
N TYR A 333 -4.33 -8.00 8.07
CA TYR A 333 -3.41 -8.70 8.95
C TYR A 333 -3.52 -10.21 8.81
N HIS A 334 -2.42 -10.86 8.44
CA HIS A 334 -2.37 -12.31 8.18
C HIS A 334 -1.54 -13.10 9.19
N GLY A 335 -1.04 -12.43 10.24
CA GLY A 335 -0.32 -13.07 11.33
C GLY A 335 -1.23 -13.77 12.34
N PRO A 336 -0.63 -14.47 13.36
CA PRO A 336 -1.37 -15.06 14.45
C PRO A 336 -2.18 -14.02 15.22
N LEU A 337 -3.45 -14.33 15.53
CA LEU A 337 -4.35 -13.37 16.19
C LEU A 337 -3.96 -13.04 17.63
N ASP A 338 -3.22 -13.91 18.28
CA ASP A 338 -2.66 -13.77 19.63
C ASP A 338 -1.30 -13.08 19.66
N ALA A 339 -0.71 -12.82 18.47
CA ALA A 339 0.60 -12.18 18.39
C ALA A 339 0.62 -10.82 19.13
N PRO A 340 1.71 -10.48 19.85
CA PRO A 340 1.84 -9.20 20.56
C PRO A 340 1.67 -7.98 19.65
N LEU A 341 2.03 -8.10 18.36
CA LEU A 341 1.97 -7.03 17.38
C LEU A 341 0.72 -7.08 16.48
N ALA A 342 -0.26 -7.96 16.75
CA ALA A 342 -1.51 -7.96 16.02
C ALA A 342 -2.20 -6.59 16.13
N PRO A 343 -2.65 -5.98 15.01
CA PRO A 343 -3.10 -4.57 14.98
C PRO A 343 -4.53 -4.41 15.46
N TRP A 344 -4.85 -4.99 16.62
CA TRP A 344 -6.18 -4.88 17.20
C TRP A 344 -6.57 -3.41 17.41
N PRO A 345 -7.77 -2.98 16.98
CA PRO A 345 -8.25 -1.61 17.16
C PRO A 345 -8.16 -1.12 18.60
N THR A 346 -8.51 -1.94 19.59
CA THR A 346 -8.44 -1.55 21.01
C THR A 346 -7.05 -1.13 21.46
N ARG A 347 -5.98 -1.65 20.85
CA ARG A 347 -4.59 -1.26 21.15
C ARG A 347 -4.23 0.16 20.72
N ARG A 348 -5.02 0.77 19.83
CA ARG A 348 -4.82 2.13 19.34
C ARG A 348 -5.54 3.19 20.18
N VAL A 349 -6.46 2.79 21.06
CA VAL A 349 -7.20 3.72 21.92
C VAL A 349 -6.42 3.97 23.20
N PRO A 350 -6.03 5.22 23.49
CA PRO A 350 -5.39 5.58 24.74
C PRO A 350 -6.43 5.54 25.87
N ARG A 351 -6.55 4.38 26.51
CA ARG A 351 -7.61 4.06 27.48
C ARG A 351 -7.65 5.05 28.65
N GLU A 352 -6.49 5.49 29.08
CA GLU A 352 -6.30 6.47 30.17
C GLU A 352 -6.92 7.85 29.83
N ARG A 353 -7.13 8.13 28.56
CA ARG A 353 -7.75 9.36 28.06
C ARG A 353 -9.23 9.19 27.67
N LEU A 354 -9.75 7.97 27.81
CA LEU A 354 -11.12 7.66 27.44
C LEU A 354 -12.04 7.94 28.63
N GLY A 355 -12.68 9.10 28.62
CA GLY A 355 -13.68 9.46 29.63
C GLY A 355 -14.96 8.62 29.56
N PRO A 356 -15.95 8.90 30.43
CA PRO A 356 -17.23 8.20 30.42
C PRO A 356 -17.95 8.24 29.06
N GLU A 357 -17.71 9.30 28.29
CA GLU A 357 -18.29 9.51 26.94
C GLU A 357 -17.77 8.54 25.88
N GLY A 358 -16.77 7.74 26.17
CA GLY A 358 -16.21 6.75 25.25
C GLY A 358 -16.47 5.28 25.62
N GLN A 359 -17.03 5.02 26.80
CA GLN A 359 -17.09 3.65 27.36
C GLN A 359 -17.92 2.68 26.53
N ALA A 360 -19.09 3.12 26.00
CA ALA A 360 -19.91 2.23 25.19
C ALA A 360 -19.25 1.93 23.82
N GLY A 361 -18.54 2.90 23.22
CA GLY A 361 -17.75 2.67 22.01
C GLY A 361 -16.58 1.71 22.25
N TRP A 362 -15.92 1.83 23.40
CA TRP A 362 -14.86 0.91 23.81
C TRP A 362 -15.38 -0.52 24.00
N ALA A 363 -16.47 -0.68 24.76
CA ALA A 363 -17.07 -2.01 24.99
C ALA A 363 -17.50 -2.68 23.68
N ALA A 364 -18.07 -1.90 22.76
CA ALA A 364 -18.45 -2.40 21.44
C ALA A 364 -17.24 -2.87 20.61
N LEU A 365 -16.12 -2.12 20.64
CA LEU A 365 -14.88 -2.55 19.98
C LEU A 365 -14.34 -3.87 20.56
N GLN A 366 -14.34 -4.01 21.88
CA GLN A 366 -13.93 -5.25 22.53
C GLN A 366 -14.81 -6.44 22.14
N ALA A 367 -16.12 -6.25 22.10
CA ALA A 367 -17.07 -7.28 21.68
C ALA A 367 -16.85 -7.71 20.22
N ALA A 368 -16.66 -6.74 19.31
CA ALA A 368 -16.39 -7.01 17.89
C ALA A 368 -15.04 -7.73 17.68
N GLU A 369 -14.00 -7.39 18.46
CA GLU A 369 -12.74 -8.12 18.42
C GLU A 369 -12.86 -9.55 18.94
N ALA A 370 -13.66 -9.79 19.97
CA ALA A 370 -13.94 -11.14 20.49
C ALA A 370 -14.69 -11.99 19.43
N GLU A 371 -15.75 -11.43 18.80
CA GLU A 371 -16.47 -12.08 17.71
C GLU A 371 -15.54 -12.41 16.53
N PHE A 372 -14.64 -11.51 16.15
CA PHE A 372 -13.68 -11.76 15.09
C PHE A 372 -12.72 -12.90 15.43
N ARG A 373 -12.21 -12.94 16.67
CA ARG A 373 -11.32 -14.03 17.13
C ARG A 373 -12.00 -15.37 17.08
N GLU A 374 -13.23 -15.47 17.61
CA GLU A 374 -14.01 -16.71 17.62
C GLU A 374 -14.23 -17.23 16.20
N ARG A 375 -14.62 -16.36 15.27
CA ARG A 375 -14.88 -16.72 13.87
C ARG A 375 -13.65 -17.17 13.10
N TRP A 376 -12.51 -16.50 13.29
CA TRP A 376 -11.35 -16.65 12.41
C TRP A 376 -10.17 -17.41 13.00
N ALA A 377 -10.08 -17.60 14.32
CA ALA A 377 -9.00 -18.35 14.95
C ALA A 377 -8.88 -19.78 14.41
N PRO A 378 -9.95 -20.57 14.29
CA PRO A 378 -9.87 -21.94 13.77
C PRO A 378 -9.38 -22.02 12.32
N ALA A 379 -9.76 -21.06 11.49
CA ALA A 379 -9.35 -21.02 10.08
C ALA A 379 -7.89 -20.62 9.92
N ARG A 380 -7.39 -19.71 10.77
CA ARG A 380 -6.00 -19.25 10.75
C ARG A 380 -5.03 -20.26 11.35
N ALA A 381 -5.43 -20.96 12.41
CA ALA A 381 -4.64 -22.06 12.98
C ALA A 381 -4.41 -23.19 11.97
N ARG A 382 -5.41 -23.52 11.16
CA ARG A 382 -5.25 -24.50 10.06
C ARG A 382 -4.30 -24.05 8.97
N ARG A 383 -4.26 -22.75 8.63
CA ARG A 383 -3.34 -22.20 7.62
C ARG A 383 -1.88 -22.17 8.08
N THR A 384 -1.63 -21.97 9.38
CA THR A 384 -0.27 -22.03 9.95
C THR A 384 0.25 -23.46 10.05
N ALA A 385 -0.60 -24.44 10.37
CA ALA A 385 -0.25 -25.85 10.42
C ALA A 385 0.07 -26.47 9.05
N VAL A 386 -0.46 -25.93 7.95
CA VAL A 386 -0.15 -26.40 6.57
C VAL A 386 1.13 -25.74 6.01
N ARG A 387 1.67 -24.72 6.67
CA ARG A 387 2.87 -23.96 6.24
C ARG A 387 4.12 -24.27 7.07
N GLY A 388 4.03 -25.06 8.11
CA GLY A 388 5.13 -25.68 8.85
C GLY A 388 5.32 -27.11 8.42
#